data_7a6011cec2e8a64928b0e16ba710e7c4
#
_entry.id   7a6011cec2e8a64928b0e16ba710e7c4
#
_cell.length_a   1.000
_cell.length_b   1.000
_cell.length_c   1.000
_cell.angle_alpha   90.00
_cell.angle_beta   90.00
_cell.angle_gamma   90.00
#
_symmetry.space_group_name_H-M   'P 1'
#
loop_
_entity.id
_entity.type
_entity.pdbx_description
1 polymer ?
#
loop_
_entity_poly.entity_id
_entity_poly.type
_entity_poly.pdbx_seq_one_letter_code
_entity_poly.pdbx_strand_id
1 'polypeptide(L)'
;MQPTVVKMSEPFISLSPEITRANALNLMDWLEDEDVIRYLSDSRHVSRFIEQVVERVQLPTLTHLFNREGRFFMAYDQHDEPVGFVRLIKTGAQCEIVLVIGKRNNWGRKLGASALREGMKLAFFEMRADKLIAKIHVDNQRSLKAFLRCGFELDSETPALKSLVMSSQHYLQHLRASTASDPSGIYITEIDQTRLRHLIALEEGPEVFELEHEIERAIVVDAREVARDVVTMNTKALLHLGDREMEVALVYPEDADDSAGKLSIYSDVGTAILGCKEGDAIDCRLPDRTRQIWIEKVLYQPEAAGDYHL
;
A
#
# COMPACT_ATOMS: atom_id res chain seq x y z
N MET A 1 -31.61 -3.55 4.36
CA MET A 1 -30.18 -3.51 4.60
C MET A 1 -29.52 -2.92 3.36
N GLN A 2 -28.84 -1.78 3.48
CA GLN A 2 -28.09 -1.22 2.35
C GLN A 2 -26.79 -2.02 2.24
N PRO A 3 -26.37 -2.42 1.04
CA PRO A 3 -25.10 -3.14 0.86
C PRO A 3 -23.95 -2.20 1.24
N THR A 4 -23.11 -2.65 2.15
CA THR A 4 -21.87 -1.96 2.51
C THR A 4 -20.99 -1.95 1.26
N VAL A 5 -20.68 -0.78 0.76
CA VAL A 5 -19.82 -0.61 -0.43
C VAL A 5 -18.41 -1.07 -0.05
N VAL A 6 -18.02 -2.21 -0.58
CA VAL A 6 -16.68 -2.75 -0.42
C VAL A 6 -15.67 -1.81 -1.06
N LYS A 7 -14.75 -1.36 -0.25
CA LYS A 7 -13.62 -0.53 -0.68
C LYS A 7 -12.70 -1.41 -1.54
N MET A 8 -12.58 -1.11 -2.81
CA MET A 8 -11.54 -1.69 -3.66
C MET A 8 -10.20 -1.56 -2.94
N SER A 9 -9.46 -2.66 -2.81
CA SER A 9 -8.09 -2.65 -2.27
C SER A 9 -7.31 -1.52 -2.95
N GLU A 10 -6.56 -0.77 -2.16
CA GLU A 10 -5.77 0.32 -2.73
C GLU A 10 -4.64 -0.28 -3.58
N PRO A 11 -4.29 0.33 -4.71
CA PRO A 11 -3.23 -0.20 -5.55
C PRO A 11 -1.92 -0.18 -4.77
N PHE A 12 -1.21 -1.29 -4.82
CA PHE A 12 0.11 -1.42 -4.22
C PHE A 12 1.12 -0.50 -4.92
N ILE A 13 1.98 0.15 -4.12
CA ILE A 13 3.16 0.89 -4.58
C ILE A 13 4.32 0.54 -3.67
N SER A 14 5.44 0.11 -4.25
CA SER A 14 6.73 0.03 -3.58
C SER A 14 7.61 1.24 -3.92
N LEU A 15 8.42 1.70 -2.97
CA LEU A 15 9.38 2.79 -3.16
C LEU A 15 10.81 2.25 -3.11
N SER A 16 11.50 2.23 -4.24
CA SER A 16 12.90 1.82 -4.33
C SER A 16 13.84 3.04 -4.26
N PRO A 17 14.84 3.03 -3.37
CA PRO A 17 15.88 4.06 -3.34
C PRO A 17 16.90 3.91 -4.46
N GLU A 18 16.93 2.77 -5.15
CA GLU A 18 17.84 2.52 -6.25
C GLU A 18 17.35 3.18 -7.54
N ILE A 19 18.20 4.01 -8.15
CA ILE A 19 17.93 4.67 -9.42
C ILE A 19 18.86 4.11 -10.46
N THR A 20 18.31 3.30 -11.35
CA THR A 20 19.03 2.74 -12.48
C THR A 20 19.06 3.72 -13.66
N ARG A 21 19.88 3.41 -14.67
CA ARG A 21 19.88 4.14 -15.94
C ARG A 21 18.52 4.06 -16.66
N ALA A 22 17.85 2.92 -16.60
CA ALA A 22 16.50 2.76 -17.16
C ALA A 22 15.48 3.67 -16.46
N ASN A 23 15.57 3.80 -15.14
CA ASN A 23 14.75 4.75 -14.39
C ASN A 23 15.00 6.21 -14.81
N ALA A 24 16.25 6.60 -15.02
CA ALA A 24 16.58 7.94 -15.49
C ALA A 24 15.96 8.24 -16.87
N LEU A 25 15.94 7.28 -17.78
CA LEU A 25 15.27 7.40 -19.08
C LEU A 25 13.76 7.55 -18.94
N ASN A 26 13.12 6.75 -18.06
CA ASN A 26 11.69 6.91 -17.77
C ASN A 26 11.38 8.30 -17.18
N LEU A 27 12.25 8.81 -16.30
CA LEU A 27 12.09 10.15 -15.74
C LEU A 27 12.17 11.24 -16.82
N MET A 28 13.10 11.11 -17.79
CA MET A 28 13.20 12.03 -18.93
C MET A 28 11.89 12.05 -19.73
N ASP A 29 11.40 10.85 -20.13
CA ASP A 29 10.15 10.70 -20.87
C ASP A 29 8.96 11.35 -20.15
N TRP A 30 8.85 11.14 -18.82
CA TRP A 30 7.78 11.75 -18.02
C TRP A 30 7.91 13.29 -17.90
N LEU A 31 9.15 13.79 -17.83
CA LEU A 31 9.41 15.22 -17.73
C LEU A 31 9.34 15.96 -19.09
N GLU A 32 9.15 15.26 -20.19
CA GLU A 32 8.80 15.81 -21.49
C GLU A 32 7.28 16.01 -21.67
N ASP A 33 6.45 15.29 -20.90
CA ASP A 33 4.99 15.45 -20.95
C ASP A 33 4.56 16.75 -20.23
N GLU A 34 4.06 17.71 -20.99
CA GLU A 34 3.63 19.03 -20.49
C GLU A 34 2.58 18.94 -19.36
N ASP A 35 1.71 17.93 -19.38
CA ASP A 35 0.72 17.77 -18.32
C ASP A 35 1.32 17.19 -17.03
N VAL A 36 2.37 16.38 -17.13
CA VAL A 36 3.10 15.86 -15.96
C VAL A 36 3.87 17.02 -15.28
N ILE A 37 4.57 17.83 -16.08
CA ILE A 37 5.40 18.93 -15.55
C ILE A 37 4.63 20.19 -15.23
N ARG A 38 3.36 20.29 -15.61
CA ARG A 38 2.53 21.49 -15.53
C ARG A 38 2.58 22.21 -14.19
N TYR A 39 2.73 21.45 -13.12
CA TYR A 39 2.74 21.95 -11.74
C TYR A 39 4.07 21.72 -11.02
N LEU A 40 5.12 21.32 -11.75
CA LEU A 40 6.47 21.14 -11.20
C LEU A 40 7.25 22.44 -11.38
N SER A 41 7.66 23.05 -10.29
CA SER A 41 8.31 24.37 -10.28
C SER A 41 9.66 24.40 -11.00
N ASP A 42 10.35 23.26 -11.16
CA ASP A 42 11.76 23.19 -11.62
C ASP A 42 12.03 22.16 -12.73
N SER A 43 10.98 21.75 -13.45
CA SER A 43 11.01 20.65 -14.41
C SER A 43 12.08 20.78 -15.51
N ARG A 44 12.30 22.00 -16.03
CA ARG A 44 13.28 22.21 -17.11
C ARG A 44 14.74 22.05 -16.67
N HIS A 45 15.07 22.41 -15.45
CA HIS A 45 16.42 22.21 -14.89
C HIS A 45 16.67 20.74 -14.57
N VAL A 46 15.66 20.06 -14.05
CA VAL A 46 15.72 18.64 -13.71
C VAL A 46 15.88 17.78 -14.97
N SER A 47 15.11 18.04 -16.03
CA SER A 47 15.21 17.29 -17.30
C SER A 47 16.61 17.41 -17.92
N ARG A 48 17.14 18.64 -18.03
CA ARG A 48 18.51 18.86 -18.55
C ARG A 48 19.60 18.21 -17.68
N PHE A 49 19.41 18.23 -16.38
CA PHE A 49 20.34 17.55 -15.45
C PHE A 49 20.34 16.05 -15.69
N ILE A 50 19.17 15.42 -15.81
CA ILE A 50 19.05 13.98 -16.06
C ILE A 50 19.67 13.61 -17.42
N GLU A 51 19.39 14.40 -18.48
CA GLU A 51 19.97 14.22 -19.81
C GLU A 51 21.50 14.20 -19.74
N GLN A 52 22.11 15.21 -19.10
CA GLN A 52 23.56 15.28 -18.93
C GLN A 52 24.13 14.10 -18.12
N VAL A 53 23.39 13.63 -17.11
CA VAL A 53 23.79 12.47 -16.30
C VAL A 53 23.75 11.20 -17.15
N VAL A 54 22.67 10.99 -17.91
CA VAL A 54 22.50 9.82 -18.76
C VAL A 54 23.55 9.77 -19.88
N GLU A 55 23.91 10.92 -20.46
CA GLU A 55 24.92 10.98 -21.52
C GLU A 55 26.34 10.75 -21.02
N ARG A 56 26.71 11.31 -19.87
CA ARG A 56 28.08 11.37 -19.38
C ARG A 56 28.48 10.26 -18.42
N VAL A 57 27.52 9.69 -17.70
CA VAL A 57 27.77 8.71 -16.65
C VAL A 57 27.41 7.31 -17.13
N GLN A 58 28.41 6.45 -17.31
CA GLN A 58 28.22 5.05 -17.74
C GLN A 58 28.06 4.05 -16.60
N LEU A 59 27.59 4.51 -15.44
CA LEU A 59 27.31 3.63 -14.30
C LEU A 59 25.93 3.00 -14.43
N PRO A 60 25.74 1.74 -14.01
CA PRO A 60 24.44 1.09 -14.02
C PRO A 60 23.45 1.72 -13.03
N THR A 61 23.97 2.21 -11.89
CA THR A 61 23.21 2.87 -10.82
C THR A 61 23.61 4.33 -10.68
N LEU A 62 22.61 5.20 -10.63
CA LEU A 62 22.75 6.65 -10.61
C LEU A 62 22.24 7.27 -9.27
N THR A 63 21.87 6.46 -8.31
CA THR A 63 21.25 6.84 -7.04
C THR A 63 21.94 8.02 -6.34
N HIS A 64 23.28 8.03 -6.29
CA HIS A 64 24.04 9.07 -5.63
C HIS A 64 23.88 10.47 -6.27
N LEU A 65 23.56 10.51 -7.57
CA LEU A 65 23.37 11.76 -8.31
C LEU A 65 21.98 12.37 -8.02
N PHE A 66 20.98 11.52 -7.82
CA PHE A 66 19.62 11.95 -7.50
C PHE A 66 19.44 12.35 -6.02
N ASN A 67 20.29 11.83 -5.13
CA ASN A 67 20.21 12.05 -3.70
C ASN A 67 21.03 13.27 -3.19
N ARG A 68 21.49 14.18 -4.05
CA ARG A 68 22.31 15.34 -3.65
C ARG A 68 21.58 16.33 -2.74
N GLU A 69 20.29 16.55 -2.97
CA GLU A 69 19.47 17.54 -2.26
C GLU A 69 18.27 16.92 -1.55
N GLY A 70 18.34 15.64 -1.23
CA GLY A 70 17.26 14.89 -0.61
C GLY A 70 17.30 13.44 -1.01
N ARG A 71 16.39 12.61 -0.46
CA ARG A 71 16.27 11.21 -0.83
C ARG A 71 15.25 11.07 -1.96
N PHE A 72 15.64 10.40 -3.01
CA PHE A 72 14.81 10.14 -4.19
C PHE A 72 14.46 8.66 -4.24
N PHE A 73 13.20 8.36 -4.54
CA PHE A 73 12.67 7.00 -4.62
C PHE A 73 11.86 6.84 -5.91
N MET A 74 12.13 5.79 -6.66
CA MET A 74 11.26 5.35 -7.75
C MET A 74 10.05 4.62 -7.18
N ALA A 75 8.88 4.93 -7.70
CA ALA A 75 7.63 4.27 -7.33
C ALA A 75 7.30 3.20 -8.39
N TYR A 76 7.10 1.97 -7.94
CA TYR A 76 6.74 0.81 -8.75
C TYR A 76 5.35 0.31 -8.37
N ASP A 77 4.61 -0.17 -9.36
CA ASP A 77 3.34 -0.85 -9.10
C ASP A 77 3.56 -2.34 -8.80
N GLN A 78 2.46 -3.07 -8.59
CA GLN A 78 2.45 -4.51 -8.30
C GLN A 78 3.06 -5.41 -9.39
N HIS A 79 3.40 -4.85 -10.55
CA HIS A 79 4.02 -5.56 -11.67
C HIS A 79 5.47 -5.13 -11.88
N ASP A 80 6.09 -4.49 -10.88
CA ASP A 80 7.42 -3.88 -10.96
C ASP A 80 7.58 -2.85 -12.09
N GLU A 81 6.46 -2.27 -12.56
CA GLU A 81 6.50 -1.22 -13.56
C GLU A 81 6.70 0.15 -12.89
N PRO A 82 7.68 0.95 -13.33
CA PRO A 82 7.89 2.27 -12.78
C PRO A 82 6.74 3.20 -13.16
N VAL A 83 6.05 3.74 -12.16
CA VAL A 83 4.84 4.55 -12.33
C VAL A 83 5.02 6.00 -11.92
N GLY A 84 6.10 6.31 -11.19
CA GLY A 84 6.34 7.66 -10.69
C GLY A 84 7.56 7.75 -9.80
N PHE A 85 7.62 8.82 -9.01
CA PHE A 85 8.67 8.99 -8.00
C PHE A 85 8.18 9.78 -6.78
N VAL A 86 8.87 9.58 -5.67
CA VAL A 86 8.77 10.39 -4.45
C VAL A 86 10.15 10.96 -4.13
N ARG A 87 10.20 12.24 -3.80
CA ARG A 87 11.41 12.90 -3.31
C ARG A 87 11.13 13.49 -1.93
N LEU A 88 12.02 13.22 -0.98
CA LEU A 88 11.97 13.69 0.39
C LEU A 88 13.18 14.60 0.67
N ILE A 89 12.91 15.88 0.98
CA ILE A 89 13.95 16.90 1.19
C ILE A 89 13.89 17.30 2.66
N LYS A 90 14.82 16.78 3.47
CA LYS A 90 14.87 17.06 4.90
C LYS A 90 15.69 18.31 5.19
N THR A 91 15.10 19.25 5.94
CA THR A 91 15.77 20.46 6.43
C THR A 91 15.51 20.59 7.94
N GLY A 92 16.49 20.23 8.74
CA GLY A 92 16.32 20.14 10.20
C GLY A 92 15.30 19.09 10.59
N ALA A 93 14.27 19.49 11.34
CA ALA A 93 13.16 18.64 11.77
C ALA A 93 12.02 18.54 10.74
N GLN A 94 12.06 19.33 9.67
CA GLN A 94 11.03 19.34 8.64
C GLN A 94 11.47 18.54 7.41
N CYS A 95 10.52 17.98 6.71
CA CYS A 95 10.74 17.29 5.43
C CYS A 95 9.73 17.80 4.41
N GLU A 96 10.18 18.16 3.22
CA GLU A 96 9.31 18.45 2.09
C GLU A 96 9.15 17.18 1.24
N ILE A 97 7.91 16.87 0.86
CA ILE A 97 7.59 15.74 -0.01
C ILE A 97 7.16 16.26 -1.38
N VAL A 98 7.80 15.73 -2.43
CA VAL A 98 7.42 15.91 -3.82
C VAL A 98 7.03 14.55 -4.39
N LEU A 99 5.85 14.48 -5.01
CA LEU A 99 5.29 13.25 -5.58
C LEU A 99 4.88 13.51 -7.04
N VAL A 100 5.30 12.62 -7.93
CA VAL A 100 4.91 12.64 -9.34
C VAL A 100 4.48 11.25 -9.79
N ILE A 101 3.34 11.16 -10.46
CA ILE A 101 2.91 9.98 -11.22
C ILE A 101 3.12 10.28 -12.71
N GLY A 102 4.02 9.50 -13.33
CA GLY A 102 4.61 9.81 -14.63
C GLY A 102 3.65 9.73 -15.81
N LYS A 103 2.93 8.63 -16.00
CA LYS A 103 2.08 8.44 -17.18
C LYS A 103 0.63 8.80 -16.91
N ARG A 104 -0.05 9.51 -17.85
CA ARG A 104 -1.47 9.89 -17.72
C ARG A 104 -2.40 8.70 -17.51
N ASN A 105 -2.11 7.55 -18.13
CA ASN A 105 -2.90 6.32 -17.98
C ASN A 105 -2.88 5.78 -16.54
N ASN A 106 -1.94 6.22 -15.73
CA ASN A 106 -1.83 5.88 -14.31
C ASN A 106 -2.61 6.84 -13.40
N TRP A 107 -3.14 7.93 -13.95
CA TRP A 107 -3.91 8.90 -13.17
C TRP A 107 -5.32 8.40 -12.87
N GLY A 108 -5.86 8.78 -11.72
CA GLY A 108 -7.18 8.32 -11.28
C GLY A 108 -7.21 6.91 -10.67
N ARG A 109 -6.13 6.13 -10.80
CA ARG A 109 -6.00 4.77 -10.26
C ARG A 109 -5.57 4.70 -8.79
N LYS A 110 -5.60 5.80 -8.06
CA LYS A 110 -5.18 5.97 -6.65
C LYS A 110 -3.66 5.74 -6.38
N LEU A 111 -2.84 5.44 -7.40
CA LEU A 111 -1.40 5.21 -7.24
C LEU A 111 -0.68 6.35 -6.52
N GLY A 112 -1.07 7.61 -6.78
CA GLY A 112 -0.51 8.77 -6.09
C GLY A 112 -0.78 8.78 -4.58
N ALA A 113 -1.94 8.34 -4.13
CA ALA A 113 -2.25 8.26 -2.71
C ALA A 113 -1.46 7.14 -2.03
N SER A 114 -1.29 6.00 -2.70
CA SER A 114 -0.48 4.88 -2.19
C SER A 114 1.00 5.27 -2.12
N ALA A 115 1.59 5.86 -3.17
CA ALA A 115 2.95 6.38 -3.14
C ALA A 115 3.17 7.46 -2.07
N LEU A 116 2.15 8.30 -1.82
CA LEU A 116 2.18 9.29 -0.74
C LEU A 116 2.28 8.64 0.63
N ARG A 117 1.49 7.59 0.91
CA ARG A 117 1.54 6.87 2.18
C ARG A 117 2.88 6.22 2.43
N GLU A 118 3.45 5.56 1.42
CA GLU A 118 4.81 5.01 1.53
C GLU A 118 5.85 6.10 1.78
N GLY A 119 5.76 7.23 1.07
CA GLY A 119 6.61 8.40 1.33
C GLY A 119 6.47 8.97 2.75
N MET A 120 5.25 8.98 3.32
CA MET A 120 4.99 9.38 4.70
C MET A 120 5.66 8.43 5.70
N LYS A 121 5.57 7.10 5.49
CA LYS A 121 6.28 6.11 6.31
C LYS A 121 7.78 6.39 6.34
N LEU A 122 8.40 6.55 5.17
CA LEU A 122 9.82 6.87 5.07
C LEU A 122 10.19 8.17 5.78
N ALA A 123 9.39 9.24 5.59
CA ALA A 123 9.66 10.54 6.20
C ALA A 123 9.59 10.50 7.73
N PHE A 124 8.55 9.89 8.30
CA PHE A 124 8.33 9.89 9.74
C PHE A 124 9.13 8.82 10.47
N PHE A 125 9.18 7.59 9.97
CA PHE A 125 9.84 6.48 10.69
C PHE A 125 11.33 6.35 10.38
N GLU A 126 11.74 6.44 9.11
CA GLU A 126 13.16 6.31 8.77
C GLU A 126 13.92 7.64 8.89
N MET A 127 13.36 8.73 8.33
CA MET A 127 14.03 10.02 8.35
C MET A 127 13.77 10.80 9.65
N ARG A 128 12.82 10.34 10.49
CA ARG A 128 12.46 10.96 11.77
C ARG A 128 12.17 12.45 11.60
N ALA A 129 11.29 12.78 10.67
CA ALA A 129 10.81 14.14 10.48
C ALA A 129 9.71 14.44 11.52
N ASP A 130 9.72 15.63 12.11
CA ASP A 130 8.63 16.07 12.99
C ASP A 130 7.45 16.61 12.20
N LYS A 131 7.72 17.14 11.00
CA LYS A 131 6.72 17.76 10.13
C LYS A 131 7.02 17.45 8.66
N LEU A 132 6.01 17.00 7.93
CA LEU A 132 6.04 16.80 6.49
C LEU A 132 5.26 17.93 5.81
N ILE A 133 5.84 18.51 4.76
CA ILE A 133 5.30 19.68 4.05
C ILE A 133 5.14 19.32 2.58
N ALA A 134 4.01 19.69 1.99
CA ALA A 134 3.76 19.59 0.55
C ALA A 134 3.35 20.95 -0.01
N LYS A 135 4.03 21.41 -1.06
CA LYS A 135 3.69 22.65 -1.77
C LYS A 135 2.99 22.29 -3.08
N ILE A 136 1.73 22.66 -3.20
CA ILE A 136 0.86 22.21 -4.30
C ILE A 136 0.28 23.43 -4.99
N HIS A 137 0.37 23.48 -6.32
CA HIS A 137 -0.25 24.55 -7.11
C HIS A 137 -1.78 24.57 -6.90
N VAL A 138 -2.37 25.77 -6.79
CA VAL A 138 -3.80 25.93 -6.47
C VAL A 138 -4.72 25.24 -7.51
N ASP A 139 -4.30 25.14 -8.76
CA ASP A 139 -5.04 24.48 -9.84
C ASP A 139 -4.85 22.96 -9.85
N ASN A 140 -3.87 22.41 -9.10
CA ASN A 140 -3.63 20.98 -9.03
C ASN A 140 -4.60 20.28 -8.07
N GLN A 141 -5.89 20.33 -8.42
CA GLN A 141 -6.99 19.79 -7.60
C GLN A 141 -6.84 18.30 -7.33
N ARG A 142 -6.21 17.55 -8.25
CA ARG A 142 -5.96 16.11 -8.09
C ARG A 142 -4.99 15.86 -6.94
N SER A 143 -3.84 16.55 -6.92
CA SER A 143 -2.85 16.45 -5.85
C SER A 143 -3.42 16.95 -4.53
N LEU A 144 -4.08 18.12 -4.52
CA LEU A 144 -4.74 18.66 -3.32
C LEU A 144 -5.68 17.63 -2.67
N LYS A 145 -6.56 17.00 -3.46
CA LYS A 145 -7.48 15.97 -2.96
C LYS A 145 -6.75 14.74 -2.41
N ALA A 146 -5.66 14.32 -3.05
CA ALA A 146 -4.90 13.16 -2.60
C ALA A 146 -4.23 13.42 -1.23
N PHE A 147 -3.56 14.56 -1.08
CA PHE A 147 -2.92 14.94 0.18
C PHE A 147 -3.91 15.16 1.33
N LEU A 148 -5.01 15.88 1.08
CA LEU A 148 -6.06 16.08 2.09
C LEU A 148 -6.69 14.76 2.55
N ARG A 149 -6.91 13.80 1.63
CA ARG A 149 -7.41 12.45 1.99
C ARG A 149 -6.42 11.64 2.81
N CYS A 150 -5.12 11.88 2.65
CA CYS A 150 -4.08 11.27 3.48
C CYS A 150 -3.88 12.00 4.82
N GLY A 151 -4.75 12.96 5.17
CA GLY A 151 -4.77 13.62 6.46
C GLY A 151 -3.89 14.87 6.56
N PHE A 152 -3.36 15.38 5.44
CA PHE A 152 -2.68 16.69 5.46
C PHE A 152 -3.68 17.81 5.68
N GLU A 153 -3.23 18.86 6.36
CA GLU A 153 -3.99 20.07 6.65
C GLU A 153 -3.40 21.27 5.92
N LEU A 154 -4.23 22.27 5.61
CA LEU A 154 -3.78 23.52 5.02
C LEU A 154 -3.04 24.35 6.08
N ASP A 155 -1.78 24.68 5.83
CA ASP A 155 -0.93 25.52 6.69
C ASP A 155 -0.97 26.98 6.21
N SER A 156 -0.77 27.18 4.89
CA SER A 156 -0.76 28.53 4.29
C SER A 156 -1.15 28.47 2.81
N GLU A 157 -1.59 29.61 2.29
CA GLU A 157 -2.00 29.75 0.89
C GLU A 157 -1.46 31.06 0.32
N THR A 158 -0.98 30.99 -0.92
CA THR A 158 -0.63 32.13 -1.77
C THR A 158 -1.49 32.08 -3.03
N PRO A 159 -1.49 33.10 -3.88
CA PRO A 159 -2.23 33.07 -5.15
C PRO A 159 -1.87 31.89 -6.07
N ALA A 160 -0.65 31.34 -5.95
CA ALA A 160 -0.16 30.26 -6.81
C ALA A 160 -0.06 28.90 -6.09
N LEU A 161 0.22 28.88 -4.79
CA LEU A 161 0.57 27.65 -4.06
C LEU A 161 -0.22 27.53 -2.75
N LYS A 162 -0.63 26.30 -2.44
CA LYS A 162 -1.08 25.86 -1.12
C LYS A 162 0.00 25.04 -0.44
N SER A 163 0.37 25.42 0.78
CA SER A 163 1.24 24.63 1.64
C SER A 163 0.38 23.76 2.52
N LEU A 164 0.52 22.45 2.37
CA LEU A 164 -0.13 21.45 3.20
C LEU A 164 0.89 20.84 4.15
N VAL A 165 0.46 20.51 5.36
CA VAL A 165 1.33 19.96 6.40
C VAL A 165 0.73 18.76 7.08
N MET A 166 1.62 17.89 7.58
CA MET A 166 1.32 16.78 8.46
C MET A 166 2.38 16.73 9.55
N SER A 167 2.00 16.78 10.82
CA SER A 167 2.92 16.53 11.92
C SER A 167 3.05 15.03 12.19
N SER A 168 4.19 14.60 12.76
CA SER A 168 4.40 13.21 13.19
C SER A 168 3.34 12.75 14.19
N GLN A 169 2.93 13.64 15.11
CA GLN A 169 1.87 13.35 16.06
C GLN A 169 0.52 13.16 15.38
N HIS A 170 0.15 14.02 14.42
CA HIS A 170 -1.10 13.91 13.65
C HIS A 170 -1.07 12.65 12.79
N TYR A 171 0.07 12.32 12.18
CA TYR A 171 0.24 11.09 11.40
C TYR A 171 -0.01 9.84 12.25
N LEU A 172 0.56 9.76 13.47
CA LEU A 172 0.32 8.66 14.39
C LEU A 172 -1.16 8.58 14.84
N GLN A 173 -1.80 9.72 15.06
CA GLN A 173 -3.24 9.76 15.35
C GLN A 173 -4.07 9.30 14.15
N HIS A 174 -3.72 9.74 12.95
CA HIS A 174 -4.38 9.34 11.71
C HIS A 174 -4.23 7.84 11.45
N LEU A 175 -3.03 7.26 11.68
CA LEU A 175 -2.83 5.81 11.61
C LEU A 175 -3.72 5.07 12.63
N ARG A 176 -3.74 5.51 13.90
CA ARG A 176 -4.60 4.91 14.94
C ARG A 176 -6.08 5.04 14.60
N ALA A 177 -6.51 6.17 14.08
CA ALA A 177 -7.90 6.39 13.68
C ALA A 177 -8.26 5.54 12.44
N SER A 178 -7.34 5.39 11.49
CA SER A 178 -7.52 4.54 10.32
C SER A 178 -7.62 3.07 10.70
N THR A 179 -6.81 2.61 11.65
CA THR A 179 -6.90 1.25 12.21
C THR A 179 -8.16 1.04 13.07
N ALA A 180 -8.61 2.08 13.78
CA ALA A 180 -9.83 2.00 14.60
C ALA A 180 -11.14 2.20 13.81
N SER A 181 -11.09 2.88 12.66
CA SER A 181 -12.26 3.23 11.84
C SER A 181 -12.29 2.56 10.46
N ASP A 182 -11.32 1.71 10.14
CA ASP A 182 -11.34 0.93 8.91
C ASP A 182 -12.12 -0.38 9.15
N PRO A 183 -13.39 -0.47 8.74
CA PRO A 183 -14.14 -1.72 8.82
C PRO A 183 -13.55 -2.80 7.88
N SER A 184 -12.59 -2.44 7.02
CA SER A 184 -11.86 -3.35 6.12
C SER A 184 -10.45 -3.67 6.61
N GLY A 185 -10.05 -3.26 7.83
CA GLY A 185 -8.79 -3.68 8.45
C GLY A 185 -8.84 -5.19 8.72
N ILE A 186 -7.92 -5.95 8.13
CA ILE A 186 -7.77 -7.37 8.45
C ILE A 186 -7.15 -7.51 9.85
N TYR A 187 -7.65 -8.46 10.62
CA TYR A 187 -7.16 -8.76 11.95
C TYR A 187 -6.36 -10.05 11.91
N ILE A 188 -5.18 -10.04 12.52
CA ILE A 188 -4.32 -11.21 12.60
C ILE A 188 -3.83 -11.38 14.04
N THR A 189 -3.75 -12.62 14.54
CA THR A 189 -3.19 -12.86 15.86
C THR A 189 -1.67 -12.72 15.84
N GLU A 190 -1.06 -12.38 16.97
CA GLU A 190 0.42 -12.33 17.12
C GLU A 190 1.06 -13.67 16.74
N ILE A 191 0.38 -14.78 17.04
CA ILE A 191 0.83 -16.14 16.75
C ILE A 191 0.82 -16.37 15.24
N ASP A 192 -0.30 -16.06 14.57
CA ASP A 192 -0.40 -16.21 13.11
C ASP A 192 0.57 -15.29 12.38
N GLN A 193 0.72 -14.05 12.82
CA GLN A 193 1.70 -13.15 12.23
C GLN A 193 3.10 -13.73 12.28
N THR A 194 3.50 -14.29 13.41
CA THR A 194 4.83 -14.88 13.58
C THR A 194 5.02 -16.08 12.68
N ARG A 195 4.04 -16.98 12.61
CA ARG A 195 4.08 -18.19 11.78
C ARG A 195 4.09 -17.85 10.28
N LEU A 196 3.21 -16.91 9.86
CA LEU A 196 3.11 -16.51 8.47
C LEU A 196 4.35 -15.75 7.99
N ARG A 197 4.96 -14.90 8.82
CA ARG A 197 6.25 -14.27 8.49
C ARG A 197 7.38 -15.29 8.34
N HIS A 198 7.39 -16.33 9.15
CA HIS A 198 8.36 -17.41 9.00
C HIS A 198 8.15 -18.19 7.70
N LEU A 199 6.89 -18.46 7.34
CA LEU A 199 6.51 -19.12 6.10
C LEU A 199 6.95 -18.31 4.88
N ILE A 200 6.65 -17.01 4.85
CA ILE A 200 7.04 -16.07 3.79
C ILE A 200 8.56 -16.00 3.62
N ALA A 201 9.33 -16.04 4.72
CA ALA A 201 10.79 -15.98 4.65
C ALA A 201 11.44 -17.23 4.03
N LEU A 202 10.72 -18.33 3.87
CA LEU A 202 11.21 -19.60 3.33
C LEU A 202 10.86 -19.82 1.86
N GLU A 203 9.96 -19.04 1.31
CA GLU A 203 9.45 -19.20 -0.05
C GLU A 203 9.54 -17.91 -0.86
N GLU A 204 9.68 -18.04 -2.18
CA GLU A 204 9.68 -16.93 -3.14
C GLU A 204 8.56 -17.18 -4.17
N GLY A 205 7.76 -16.14 -4.46
CA GLY A 205 6.73 -16.22 -5.49
C GLY A 205 5.70 -15.10 -5.40
N PRO A 206 4.89 -14.88 -6.44
CA PRO A 206 3.89 -13.82 -6.47
C PRO A 206 2.81 -14.00 -5.38
N GLU A 207 2.48 -15.23 -5.03
CA GLU A 207 1.48 -15.57 -4.01
C GLU A 207 1.98 -15.21 -2.61
N VAL A 208 3.28 -15.40 -2.36
CA VAL A 208 3.96 -15.01 -1.12
C VAL A 208 3.94 -13.50 -0.96
N PHE A 209 4.14 -12.77 -2.03
CA PHE A 209 4.16 -11.31 -2.05
C PHE A 209 2.78 -10.70 -1.69
N GLU A 210 1.69 -11.26 -2.20
CA GLU A 210 0.34 -10.81 -1.85
C GLU A 210 0.05 -11.04 -0.36
N LEU A 211 0.42 -12.20 0.17
CA LEU A 211 0.27 -12.51 1.58
C LEU A 211 1.12 -11.59 2.48
N GLU A 212 2.38 -11.34 2.10
CA GLU A 212 3.26 -10.42 2.82
C GLU A 212 2.64 -9.03 2.94
N HIS A 213 2.08 -8.54 1.85
CA HIS A 213 1.41 -7.25 1.82
C HIS A 213 0.17 -7.19 2.73
N GLU A 214 -0.64 -8.24 2.76
CA GLU A 214 -1.80 -8.31 3.67
C GLU A 214 -1.36 -8.34 5.14
N ILE A 215 -0.30 -9.10 5.47
CA ILE A 215 0.23 -9.18 6.83
C ILE A 215 0.86 -7.84 7.30
N GLU A 216 1.54 -7.12 6.41
CA GLU A 216 2.15 -5.83 6.76
C GLU A 216 1.13 -4.76 7.15
N ARG A 217 -0.05 -4.79 6.57
CA ARG A 217 -1.14 -3.85 6.86
C ARG A 217 -2.14 -4.35 7.90
N ALA A 218 -1.99 -5.60 8.36
CA ALA A 218 -2.88 -6.21 9.32
C ALA A 218 -2.81 -5.55 10.70
N ILE A 219 -3.94 -5.50 11.39
CA ILE A 219 -4.04 -5.11 12.80
C ILE A 219 -3.70 -6.35 13.62
N VAL A 220 -2.56 -6.30 14.31
CA VAL A 220 -2.12 -7.40 15.16
C VAL A 220 -2.81 -7.32 16.51
N VAL A 221 -3.44 -8.40 16.92
CA VAL A 221 -4.17 -8.51 18.18
C VAL A 221 -3.70 -9.73 18.99
N ASP A 222 -3.84 -9.67 20.31
CA ASP A 222 -3.66 -10.85 21.15
C ASP A 222 -4.68 -11.94 20.75
N ALA A 223 -4.25 -13.19 20.67
CA ALA A 223 -5.13 -14.32 20.30
C ALA A 223 -6.36 -14.45 21.21
N ARG A 224 -6.29 -13.95 22.45
CA ARG A 224 -7.43 -13.93 23.40
C ARG A 224 -8.38 -12.76 23.20
N GLU A 225 -7.97 -11.73 22.46
CA GLU A 225 -8.72 -10.49 22.22
C GLU A 225 -9.32 -10.44 20.81
N VAL A 226 -8.96 -11.39 19.92
CA VAL A 226 -9.52 -11.46 18.58
C VAL A 226 -11.04 -11.74 18.67
N ALA A 227 -11.82 -10.99 17.89
CA ALA A 227 -13.26 -11.16 17.86
C ALA A 227 -13.64 -12.50 17.22
N ARG A 228 -14.69 -13.15 17.73
CA ARG A 228 -15.11 -14.51 17.33
C ARG A 228 -15.64 -14.60 15.89
N ASP A 229 -15.93 -13.49 15.27
CA ASP A 229 -16.42 -13.33 13.92
C ASP A 229 -15.31 -13.08 12.89
N VAL A 230 -14.03 -13.09 13.32
CA VAL A 230 -12.87 -12.89 12.46
C VAL A 230 -12.34 -14.22 11.93
N VAL A 231 -11.99 -14.26 10.66
CA VAL A 231 -11.32 -15.42 10.02
C VAL A 231 -9.82 -15.35 10.32
N THR A 232 -9.34 -16.21 11.24
CA THR A 232 -7.93 -16.43 11.56
C THR A 232 -7.43 -17.71 10.89
N MET A 233 -6.16 -18.07 11.05
CA MET A 233 -5.68 -19.38 10.57
C MET A 233 -6.47 -20.52 11.25
N ASN A 234 -6.67 -21.61 10.52
CA ASN A 234 -7.47 -22.79 10.94
C ASN A 234 -8.96 -22.50 11.22
N THR A 235 -9.44 -21.31 10.90
CA THR A 235 -10.88 -20.97 10.96
C THR A 235 -11.67 -21.73 9.90
N LYS A 236 -12.85 -22.23 10.26
CA LYS A 236 -13.86 -22.73 9.30
C LYS A 236 -14.93 -21.68 9.08
N ALA A 237 -15.22 -21.40 7.82
CA ALA A 237 -16.20 -20.39 7.43
C ALA A 237 -17.09 -20.89 6.29
N LEU A 238 -18.31 -20.36 6.24
CA LEU A 238 -19.24 -20.51 5.13
C LEU A 238 -19.09 -19.29 4.22
N LEU A 239 -18.70 -19.54 2.98
CA LEU A 239 -18.46 -18.50 1.97
C LEU A 239 -19.44 -18.63 0.82
N HIS A 240 -19.80 -17.48 0.24
CA HIS A 240 -20.44 -17.41 -1.07
C HIS A 240 -19.46 -16.84 -2.10
N LEU A 241 -19.20 -17.60 -3.16
CA LEU A 241 -18.43 -17.18 -4.31
C LEU A 241 -19.36 -17.03 -5.53
N GLY A 242 -19.99 -15.89 -5.68
CA GLY A 242 -21.13 -15.70 -6.57
C GLY A 242 -22.33 -16.49 -6.08
N ASP A 243 -22.86 -17.41 -6.92
CA ASP A 243 -24.01 -18.26 -6.58
C ASP A 243 -23.62 -19.58 -5.88
N ARG A 244 -22.34 -19.80 -5.62
CA ARG A 244 -21.84 -21.02 -4.96
C ARG A 244 -21.61 -20.78 -3.48
N GLU A 245 -22.29 -21.58 -2.67
CA GLU A 245 -22.03 -21.72 -1.24
C GLU A 245 -20.97 -22.80 -1.03
N MET A 246 -19.99 -22.56 -0.15
CA MET A 246 -18.94 -23.50 0.17
C MET A 246 -18.47 -23.35 1.61
N GLU A 247 -18.38 -24.47 2.33
CA GLU A 247 -17.71 -24.53 3.62
C GLU A 247 -16.22 -24.71 3.39
N VAL A 248 -15.39 -23.84 3.99
CA VAL A 248 -13.95 -23.84 3.82
C VAL A 248 -13.26 -23.76 5.17
N ALA A 249 -12.04 -24.31 5.26
CA ALA A 249 -11.10 -24.07 6.36
C ALA A 249 -9.88 -23.37 5.80
N LEU A 250 -9.50 -22.22 6.36
CA LEU A 250 -8.26 -21.53 6.00
C LEU A 250 -7.09 -22.21 6.72
N VAL A 251 -6.14 -22.77 5.97
CA VAL A 251 -5.06 -23.57 6.53
C VAL A 251 -3.68 -23.18 6.01
N TYR A 252 -2.62 -23.63 6.71
CA TYR A 252 -1.25 -23.53 6.22
C TYR A 252 -1.07 -24.41 4.98
N PRO A 253 -0.08 -24.11 4.09
CA PRO A 253 0.08 -24.81 2.81
C PRO A 253 0.24 -26.32 2.93
N GLU A 254 0.89 -26.78 4.01
CA GLU A 254 1.14 -28.21 4.31
C GLU A 254 -0.14 -29.01 4.61
N ASP A 255 -1.20 -28.31 5.08
CA ASP A 255 -2.49 -28.90 5.42
C ASP A 255 -3.55 -28.71 4.33
N ALA A 256 -3.20 -28.09 3.22
CA ALA A 256 -4.13 -27.75 2.14
C ALA A 256 -4.68 -28.99 1.44
N ASP A 257 -6.02 -29.04 1.25
CA ASP A 257 -6.73 -30.07 0.51
C ASP A 257 -8.04 -29.49 -0.03
N ASP A 258 -8.01 -29.08 -1.29
CA ASP A 258 -9.17 -28.49 -1.98
C ASP A 258 -10.37 -29.44 -2.00
N SER A 259 -10.13 -30.77 -2.06
CA SER A 259 -11.20 -31.77 -2.07
C SER A 259 -11.93 -31.89 -0.73
N ALA A 260 -11.23 -31.52 0.37
CA ALA A 260 -11.77 -31.46 1.73
C ALA A 260 -12.20 -30.06 2.14
N GLY A 261 -12.19 -29.07 1.23
CA GLY A 261 -12.50 -27.68 1.53
C GLY A 261 -11.43 -26.95 2.36
N LYS A 262 -10.18 -27.48 2.41
CA LYS A 262 -9.07 -26.86 3.11
C LYS A 262 -8.30 -25.95 2.15
N LEU A 263 -8.55 -24.66 2.23
CA LEU A 263 -7.91 -23.64 1.39
C LEU A 263 -6.55 -23.24 1.94
N SER A 264 -5.52 -23.32 1.12
CA SER A 264 -4.20 -22.76 1.46
C SER A 264 -4.29 -21.25 1.65
N ILE A 265 -3.53 -20.74 2.61
CA ILE A 265 -3.32 -19.29 2.80
C ILE A 265 -2.68 -18.65 1.55
N TYR A 266 -1.97 -19.39 0.72
CA TYR A 266 -1.42 -18.89 -0.56
C TYR A 266 -2.43 -18.87 -1.70
N SER A 267 -3.63 -19.42 -1.54
CA SER A 267 -4.66 -19.31 -2.57
C SER A 267 -5.26 -17.90 -2.60
N ASP A 268 -5.69 -17.43 -3.79
CA ASP A 268 -6.32 -16.11 -3.96
C ASP A 268 -7.48 -15.89 -2.97
N VAL A 269 -8.29 -16.93 -2.74
CA VAL A 269 -9.43 -16.90 -1.81
C VAL A 269 -8.92 -16.91 -0.37
N GLY A 270 -7.93 -17.75 -0.05
CA GLY A 270 -7.37 -17.89 1.31
C GLY A 270 -6.74 -16.58 1.79
N THR A 271 -5.88 -15.96 0.97
CA THR A 271 -5.27 -14.67 1.28
C THR A 271 -6.34 -13.57 1.44
N ALA A 272 -7.36 -13.57 0.57
CA ALA A 272 -8.40 -12.54 0.58
C ALA A 272 -9.31 -12.58 1.81
N ILE A 273 -9.56 -13.74 2.42
CA ILE A 273 -10.45 -13.88 3.58
C ILE A 273 -9.74 -13.75 4.92
N LEU A 274 -8.41 -13.85 4.96
CA LEU A 274 -7.63 -13.73 6.22
C LEU A 274 -7.93 -12.39 6.90
N GLY A 275 -8.28 -12.43 8.17
CA GLY A 275 -8.53 -11.26 9.00
C GLY A 275 -9.84 -10.53 8.72
N CYS A 276 -10.65 -10.99 7.78
CA CYS A 276 -11.97 -10.46 7.50
C CYS A 276 -13.03 -11.00 8.47
N LYS A 277 -14.20 -10.38 8.51
CA LYS A 277 -15.26 -10.69 9.47
C LYS A 277 -16.47 -11.35 8.81
N GLU A 278 -17.23 -12.06 9.63
CA GLU A 278 -18.58 -12.48 9.26
C GLU A 278 -19.40 -11.30 8.78
N GLY A 279 -20.03 -11.42 7.60
CA GLY A 279 -20.79 -10.37 6.92
C GLY A 279 -19.99 -9.51 5.96
N ASP A 280 -18.67 -9.68 5.88
CA ASP A 280 -17.83 -8.94 4.92
C ASP A 280 -18.01 -9.48 3.51
N ALA A 281 -18.00 -8.55 2.55
CA ALA A 281 -17.98 -8.85 1.12
C ALA A 281 -16.65 -8.34 0.52
N ILE A 282 -15.88 -9.23 -0.08
CA ILE A 282 -14.50 -9.01 -0.52
C ILE A 282 -14.42 -9.21 -2.03
N ASP A 283 -13.77 -8.30 -2.73
CA ASP A 283 -13.47 -8.48 -4.15
C ASP A 283 -12.16 -9.26 -4.31
N CYS A 284 -12.26 -10.56 -4.65
CA CYS A 284 -11.14 -11.44 -4.90
C CYS A 284 -10.79 -11.45 -6.40
N ARG A 285 -9.50 -11.23 -6.71
CA ARG A 285 -8.99 -11.33 -8.07
C ARG A 285 -8.60 -12.78 -8.35
N LEU A 286 -9.35 -13.43 -9.22
CA LEU A 286 -8.98 -14.71 -9.78
C LEU A 286 -8.28 -14.50 -11.15
N PRO A 287 -7.48 -15.44 -11.64
CA PRO A 287 -6.72 -15.29 -12.89
C PRO A 287 -7.55 -14.91 -14.12
N ASP A 288 -8.82 -15.30 -14.17
CA ASP A 288 -9.73 -15.05 -15.30
C ASP A 288 -10.69 -13.86 -15.07
N ARG A 289 -10.96 -13.49 -13.81
CA ARG A 289 -11.94 -12.45 -13.46
C ARG A 289 -11.89 -12.08 -11.97
N THR A 290 -12.39 -10.89 -11.65
CA THR A 290 -12.69 -10.52 -10.26
C THR A 290 -14.04 -11.13 -9.87
N ARG A 291 -14.10 -11.78 -8.70
CA ARG A 291 -15.33 -12.28 -8.08
C ARG A 291 -15.50 -11.71 -6.68
N GLN A 292 -16.73 -11.49 -6.29
CA GLN A 292 -17.05 -11.12 -4.92
C GLN A 292 -17.20 -12.40 -4.08
N ILE A 293 -16.50 -12.42 -2.95
CA ILE A 293 -16.64 -13.40 -1.88
C ILE A 293 -17.42 -12.74 -0.77
N TRP A 294 -18.44 -13.40 -0.27
CA TRP A 294 -19.14 -12.98 0.94
C TRP A 294 -18.93 -14.03 2.03
N ILE A 295 -18.47 -13.57 3.21
CA ILE A 295 -18.32 -14.40 4.39
C ILE A 295 -19.67 -14.45 5.10
N GLU A 296 -20.44 -15.51 4.90
CA GLU A 296 -21.76 -15.64 5.48
C GLU A 296 -21.67 -15.89 6.99
N LYS A 297 -20.76 -16.79 7.39
CA LYS A 297 -20.65 -17.19 8.78
C LYS A 297 -19.30 -17.79 9.13
N VAL A 298 -18.78 -17.48 10.31
CA VAL A 298 -17.66 -18.19 10.94
C VAL A 298 -18.24 -19.37 11.72
N LEU A 299 -17.90 -20.60 11.31
CA LEU A 299 -18.42 -21.85 11.87
C LEU A 299 -17.56 -22.35 13.03
N TYR A 300 -16.24 -22.13 12.94
CA TYR A 300 -15.27 -22.48 13.96
C TYR A 300 -14.09 -21.53 13.88
N GLN A 301 -13.63 -21.03 15.01
CA GLN A 301 -12.43 -20.20 15.15
C GLN A 301 -11.60 -20.78 16.32
N PRO A 302 -10.32 -21.10 16.12
CA PRO A 302 -9.49 -21.75 17.16
C PRO A 302 -9.43 -20.91 18.45
N GLU A 303 -9.23 -19.62 18.36
CA GLU A 303 -9.08 -18.73 19.50
C GLU A 303 -10.41 -18.65 20.32
N ALA A 304 -11.54 -18.64 19.64
CA ALA A 304 -12.85 -18.67 20.30
C ALA A 304 -13.14 -20.02 20.99
N ALA A 305 -12.56 -21.10 20.46
CA ALA A 305 -12.62 -22.44 21.05
C ALA A 305 -11.61 -22.67 22.18
N GLY A 306 -10.58 -21.79 22.29
CA GLY A 306 -9.47 -21.93 23.22
C GLY A 306 -8.33 -22.81 22.72
N ASP A 307 -8.33 -23.14 21.41
CA ASP A 307 -7.36 -24.02 20.76
C ASP A 307 -6.14 -23.23 20.26
N TYR A 308 -5.50 -22.45 21.12
CA TYR A 308 -4.38 -21.54 20.79
C TYR A 308 -3.13 -22.22 20.24
N HIS A 309 -3.09 -23.56 20.18
CA HIS A 309 -1.97 -24.33 19.67
C HIS A 309 -2.08 -24.67 18.17
N LEU A 310 -3.23 -24.39 17.55
CA LEU A 310 -3.51 -24.65 16.14
C LEU A 310 -2.88 -23.60 15.23
#